data_cc229b8c522ad221411d9cee156ac472
#
_entry.id   cc229b8c522ad221411d9cee156ac472
#
_cell.length_a   1.000
_cell.length_b   1.000
_cell.length_c   1.000
_cell.angle_alpha   90.00
_cell.angle_beta   90.00
_cell.angle_gamma   90.00
#
_symmetry.space_group_name_H-M   'P 1'
#
loop_
_entity.id
_entity.type
_entity.pdbx_description
1 polymer ?
#
loop_
_entity_poly.entity_id
_entity_poly.type
_entity_poly.pdbx_seq_one_letter_code
_entity_poly.pdbx_strand_id
1 'polypeptide(L)'
;MRVKYSDQYEVSSDGHIRNSKTGRILREFVGNDGYLRIQFDGKTRLVHRVVADVFLKNPFNLPEVNHIDGDKTNNSIENLEWCDRNHNLKHAYNIGLRSAKRTNNSRCKLSEEDVHYIKEHYIPRDKEYGAKSLAKKFGVAHQTICAVTSGQNWDE
;
A
#
# COMPACT_ATOMS: atom_id res chain seq x y z
N MET A 1 0.26 24.77 -13.57
CA MET A 1 -1.12 25.28 -13.80
C MET A 1 -1.82 25.46 -12.45
N ARG A 2 -2.73 26.46 -12.30
CA ARG A 2 -3.52 26.66 -11.06
C ARG A 2 -4.98 26.75 -11.40
N VAL A 3 -5.83 26.14 -10.57
CA VAL A 3 -7.28 26.11 -10.77
C VAL A 3 -7.98 26.47 -9.45
N LYS A 4 -9.10 27.16 -9.54
CA LYS A 4 -9.94 27.52 -8.40
C LYS A 4 -10.60 26.27 -7.81
N TYR A 5 -10.35 25.99 -6.54
CA TYR A 5 -10.98 24.91 -5.78
C TYR A 5 -12.26 25.38 -5.08
N SER A 6 -12.19 26.59 -4.53
CA SER A 6 -13.33 27.29 -3.89
C SER A 6 -13.14 28.79 -4.02
N ASP A 7 -14.06 29.58 -3.46
CA ASP A 7 -13.94 31.04 -3.50
C ASP A 7 -12.71 31.59 -2.79
N GLN A 8 -12.10 30.81 -1.92
CA GLN A 8 -10.96 31.26 -1.11
C GLN A 8 -9.66 30.52 -1.43
N TYR A 9 -9.70 29.40 -2.18
CA TYR A 9 -8.52 28.57 -2.38
C TYR A 9 -8.32 28.17 -3.83
N GLU A 10 -7.06 28.14 -4.24
CA GLU A 10 -6.60 27.65 -5.52
C GLU A 10 -5.61 26.51 -5.32
N VAL A 11 -5.65 25.54 -6.22
CA VAL A 11 -4.79 24.35 -6.25
C VAL A 11 -3.91 24.40 -7.48
N SER A 12 -2.64 24.08 -7.34
CA SER A 12 -1.71 23.93 -8.44
C SER A 12 -1.53 22.47 -8.85
N SER A 13 -1.14 22.25 -10.10
CA SER A 13 -0.90 20.93 -10.68
C SER A 13 0.24 20.15 -10.01
N ASP A 14 1.08 20.82 -9.25
CA ASP A 14 2.19 20.26 -8.45
C ASP A 14 1.80 19.99 -6.98
N GLY A 15 0.52 20.14 -6.62
CA GLY A 15 -0.01 19.75 -5.32
C GLY A 15 -0.08 20.88 -4.29
N HIS A 16 0.33 22.12 -4.59
CA HIS A 16 0.29 23.21 -3.62
C HIS A 16 -1.05 23.94 -3.60
N ILE A 17 -1.52 24.27 -2.40
CA ILE A 17 -2.77 24.99 -2.18
C ILE A 17 -2.47 26.38 -1.61
N ARG A 18 -3.08 27.42 -2.16
CA ARG A 18 -2.95 28.79 -1.69
C ARG A 18 -4.31 29.45 -1.44
N ASN A 19 -4.31 30.41 -0.56
CA ASN A 19 -5.45 31.31 -0.42
C ASN A 19 -5.48 32.30 -1.60
N SER A 20 -6.59 32.34 -2.34
CA SER A 20 -6.75 33.16 -3.55
C SER A 20 -6.69 34.66 -3.30
N LYS A 21 -7.15 35.11 -2.10
CA LYS A 21 -7.19 36.54 -1.73
C LYS A 21 -5.83 37.07 -1.25
N THR A 22 -5.13 36.26 -0.44
CA THR A 22 -3.88 36.70 0.19
C THR A 22 -2.64 36.22 -0.55
N GLY A 23 -2.77 35.28 -1.49
CA GLY A 23 -1.65 34.62 -2.19
C GLY A 23 -0.84 33.69 -1.31
N ARG A 24 -1.15 33.56 -0.01
CA ARG A 24 -0.41 32.72 0.94
C ARG A 24 -0.56 31.25 0.59
N ILE A 25 0.56 30.54 0.40
CA ILE A 25 0.59 29.09 0.30
C ILE A 25 0.32 28.49 1.69
N LEU A 26 -0.58 27.53 1.75
CA LEU A 26 -0.94 26.85 2.99
C LEU A 26 0.15 25.82 3.33
N ARG A 27 0.38 25.64 4.64
CA ARG A 27 1.37 24.68 5.14
C ARG A 27 0.79 23.26 5.10
N GLU A 28 1.52 22.38 4.47
CA GLU A 28 1.27 20.94 4.44
C GLU A 28 2.01 20.24 5.60
N PHE A 29 1.48 19.10 6.02
CA PHE A 29 2.12 18.25 7.04
C PHE A 29 1.89 16.77 6.71
N VAL A 30 2.85 15.93 7.08
CA VAL A 30 2.79 14.48 6.87
C VAL A 30 1.96 13.85 8.00
N GLY A 31 0.95 13.06 7.63
CA GLY A 31 0.18 12.26 8.59
C GLY A 31 0.92 10.98 8.99
N ASN A 32 0.44 10.30 10.04
CA ASN A 32 1.02 9.03 10.52
C ASN A 32 1.00 7.90 9.47
N ASP A 33 0.15 8.01 8.47
CA ASP A 33 0.01 7.10 7.33
C ASP A 33 0.94 7.46 6.15
N GLY A 34 1.76 8.50 6.31
CA GLY A 34 2.72 9.00 5.33
C GLY A 34 2.15 9.92 4.26
N TYR A 35 0.83 10.19 4.26
CA TYR A 35 0.22 11.09 3.28
C TYR A 35 0.35 12.55 3.69
N LEU A 36 0.58 13.43 2.69
CA LEU A 36 0.48 14.88 2.90
C LEU A 36 -0.95 15.32 3.14
N ARG A 37 -1.10 16.11 4.19
CA ARG A 37 -2.35 16.68 4.65
C ARG A 37 -2.25 18.18 4.71
N ILE A 38 -3.38 18.84 4.57
CA ILE A 38 -3.52 20.28 4.62
C ILE A 38 -4.79 20.65 5.38
N GLN A 39 -4.76 21.76 6.11
CA GLN A 39 -5.92 22.25 6.86
C GLN A 39 -6.42 23.57 6.29
N PHE A 40 -7.68 23.62 5.89
CA PHE A 40 -8.39 24.82 5.52
C PHE A 40 -9.90 24.64 5.73
N ASP A 41 -10.62 25.74 5.91
CA ASP A 41 -12.06 25.77 6.27
C ASP A 41 -12.40 24.89 7.48
N GLY A 42 -11.51 24.85 8.48
CA GLY A 42 -11.69 24.04 9.68
C GLY A 42 -11.59 22.51 9.47
N LYS A 43 -11.22 22.05 8.28
CA LYS A 43 -11.14 20.62 7.94
C LYS A 43 -9.74 20.24 7.48
N THR A 44 -9.27 19.08 7.94
CA THR A 44 -8.06 18.43 7.42
C THR A 44 -8.41 17.60 6.19
N ARG A 45 -7.67 17.80 5.10
CA ARG A 45 -7.86 17.09 3.82
C ARG A 45 -6.56 16.46 3.36
N LEU A 46 -6.66 15.39 2.58
CA LEU A 46 -5.53 14.77 1.90
C LEU A 46 -5.21 15.57 0.63
N VAL A 47 -3.95 15.97 0.47
CA VAL A 47 -3.52 16.82 -0.66
C VAL A 47 -3.78 16.14 -2.00
N HIS A 48 -3.39 14.86 -2.17
CA HIS A 48 -3.62 14.11 -3.40
C HIS A 48 -5.10 14.06 -3.81
N ARG A 49 -6.03 13.95 -2.84
CA ARG A 49 -7.46 13.95 -3.15
C ARG A 49 -7.94 15.31 -3.63
N VAL A 50 -7.48 16.39 -3.00
CA VAL A 50 -7.80 17.76 -3.44
C VAL A 50 -7.30 18.01 -4.86
N VAL A 51 -6.08 17.56 -5.19
CA VAL A 51 -5.52 17.67 -6.55
C VAL A 51 -6.32 16.82 -7.54
N ALA A 52 -6.58 15.56 -7.22
CA ALA A 52 -7.34 14.66 -8.09
C ALA A 52 -8.76 15.18 -8.36
N ASP A 53 -9.46 15.68 -7.34
CA ASP A 53 -10.81 16.27 -7.47
C ASP A 53 -10.84 17.45 -8.44
N VAL A 54 -9.76 18.24 -8.51
CA VAL A 54 -9.69 19.45 -9.33
C VAL A 54 -9.26 19.16 -10.77
N PHE A 55 -8.29 18.29 -10.93
CA PHE A 55 -7.57 18.15 -12.22
C PHE A 55 -7.88 16.85 -12.95
N LEU A 56 -8.26 15.77 -12.26
CA LEU A 56 -8.48 14.47 -12.87
C LEU A 56 -9.97 14.17 -13.03
N LYS A 57 -10.38 13.82 -14.25
CA LYS A 57 -11.74 13.36 -14.50
C LYS A 57 -11.96 11.98 -13.88
N ASN A 58 -13.08 11.82 -13.18
CA ASN A 58 -13.49 10.53 -12.58
C ASN A 58 -14.88 10.10 -13.10
N PRO A 59 -15.02 9.72 -14.38
CA PRO A 59 -16.31 9.41 -14.96
C PRO A 59 -16.94 8.13 -14.41
N PHE A 60 -16.14 7.27 -13.78
CA PHE A 60 -16.59 5.99 -13.20
C PHE A 60 -16.77 6.05 -11.68
N ASN A 61 -16.65 7.21 -11.04
CA ASN A 61 -16.72 7.39 -9.59
C ASN A 61 -15.81 6.43 -8.81
N LEU A 62 -14.58 6.26 -9.27
CA LEU A 62 -13.59 5.41 -8.61
C LEU A 62 -13.25 5.95 -7.22
N PRO A 63 -13.19 5.10 -6.18
CA PRO A 63 -13.15 5.56 -4.78
C PRO A 63 -11.77 5.96 -4.28
N GLU A 64 -10.70 5.49 -4.92
CA GLU A 64 -9.32 5.68 -4.46
C GLU A 64 -8.50 6.51 -5.42
N VAL A 65 -7.49 7.22 -4.88
CA VAL A 65 -6.46 7.90 -5.67
C VAL A 65 -5.14 7.21 -5.37
N ASN A 66 -4.48 6.72 -6.42
CA ASN A 66 -3.18 6.06 -6.36
C ASN A 66 -2.06 7.03 -6.71
N HIS A 67 -0.88 6.85 -6.08
CA HIS A 67 0.38 7.48 -6.46
C HIS A 67 1.14 6.50 -7.36
N ILE A 68 1.36 6.85 -8.62
CA ILE A 68 1.94 5.97 -9.64
C ILE A 68 3.38 5.55 -9.29
N ASP A 69 4.16 6.45 -8.70
CA ASP A 69 5.52 6.17 -8.21
C ASP A 69 5.57 5.54 -6.81
N GLY A 70 4.42 5.42 -6.12
CA GLY A 70 4.32 4.94 -4.74
C GLY A 70 4.74 5.95 -3.66
N ASP A 71 5.21 7.15 -4.02
CA ASP A 71 5.55 8.20 -3.07
C ASP A 71 4.29 9.01 -2.68
N LYS A 72 3.84 8.82 -1.44
CA LYS A 72 2.65 9.48 -0.88
C LYS A 72 2.80 10.99 -0.71
N THR A 73 4.00 11.52 -0.89
CA THR A 73 4.31 12.95 -0.79
C THR A 73 4.36 13.64 -2.15
N ASN A 74 4.49 12.88 -3.24
CA ASN A 74 4.47 13.40 -4.60
C ASN A 74 3.04 13.55 -5.13
N ASN A 75 2.43 14.70 -4.89
CA ASN A 75 1.04 14.99 -5.26
C ASN A 75 0.90 15.74 -6.60
N SER A 76 1.90 15.62 -7.49
CA SER A 76 1.79 16.12 -8.87
C SER A 76 0.68 15.40 -9.64
N ILE A 77 -0.08 16.13 -10.44
CA ILE A 77 -1.15 15.57 -11.28
C ILE A 77 -0.67 14.41 -12.18
N GLU A 78 0.59 14.47 -12.65
CA GLU A 78 1.19 13.46 -13.51
C GLU A 78 1.44 12.14 -12.77
N ASN A 79 1.48 12.18 -11.43
CA ASN A 79 1.71 11.05 -10.55
C ASN A 79 0.45 10.50 -9.91
N LEU A 80 -0.72 11.08 -10.19
CA LEU A 80 -1.98 10.68 -9.56
C LEU A 80 -2.95 10.08 -10.57
N GLU A 81 -3.66 9.04 -10.15
CA GLU A 81 -4.73 8.43 -10.92
C GLU A 81 -5.90 8.01 -10.04
N TRP A 82 -7.13 8.11 -10.56
CA TRP A 82 -8.29 7.49 -9.91
C TRP A 82 -8.29 5.99 -10.16
N CYS A 83 -8.52 5.21 -9.13
CA CYS A 83 -8.51 3.75 -9.24
C CYS A 83 -9.53 3.09 -8.29
N ASP A 84 -9.82 1.83 -8.54
CA ASP A 84 -10.48 0.97 -7.58
C ASP A 84 -9.47 0.32 -6.60
N ARG A 85 -10.01 -0.30 -5.55
CA ARG A 85 -9.20 -0.95 -4.52
C ARG A 85 -8.32 -2.08 -5.06
N ASN A 86 -8.80 -2.84 -6.04
CA ASN A 86 -8.08 -3.99 -6.60
C ASN A 86 -6.89 -3.52 -7.43
N HIS A 87 -7.08 -2.48 -8.24
CA HIS A 87 -6.00 -1.83 -8.99
C HIS A 87 -4.92 -1.30 -8.04
N ASN A 88 -5.33 -0.52 -7.02
CA ASN A 88 -4.40 0.06 -6.05
C ASN A 88 -3.62 -1.02 -5.28
N LEU A 89 -4.29 -2.12 -4.91
CA LEU A 89 -3.64 -3.25 -4.25
C LEU A 89 -2.62 -3.95 -5.15
N LYS A 90 -2.99 -4.26 -6.40
CA LYS A 90 -2.07 -4.87 -7.38
C LYS A 90 -0.86 -3.97 -7.64
N HIS A 91 -1.09 -2.67 -7.81
CA HIS A 91 -0.02 -1.70 -7.99
C HIS A 91 0.95 -1.71 -6.81
N ALA A 92 0.45 -1.67 -5.56
CA ALA A 92 1.30 -1.72 -4.36
C ALA A 92 2.15 -3.00 -4.26
N TYR A 93 1.66 -4.15 -4.76
CA TYR A 93 2.46 -5.37 -4.88
C TYR A 93 3.52 -5.26 -5.97
N ASN A 94 3.17 -4.75 -7.14
CA ASN A 94 4.08 -4.65 -8.30
C ASN A 94 5.29 -3.75 -8.02
N ILE A 95 5.10 -2.64 -7.29
CA ILE A 95 6.18 -1.71 -6.93
C ILE A 95 6.84 -2.05 -5.58
N GLY A 96 6.51 -3.21 -4.98
CA GLY A 96 7.16 -3.70 -3.75
C GLY A 96 6.76 -2.99 -2.46
N LEU A 97 5.77 -2.09 -2.45
CA LEU A 97 5.23 -1.48 -1.23
C LEU A 97 4.48 -2.47 -0.36
N ARG A 98 4.02 -3.55 -0.94
CA ARG A 98 3.42 -4.69 -0.25
C ARG A 98 4.07 -5.98 -0.72
N SER A 99 4.32 -6.87 0.20
CA SER A 99 4.75 -8.23 -0.11
C SER A 99 3.58 -9.20 0.10
N ALA A 100 3.32 -10.03 -0.91
CA ALA A 100 2.43 -11.17 -0.77
C ALA A 100 3.11 -12.30 0.03
N LYS A 101 4.45 -12.26 0.15
CA LYS A 101 5.21 -13.28 0.89
C LYS A 101 4.82 -13.26 2.36
N ARG A 102 4.34 -14.41 2.85
CA ARG A 102 3.97 -14.60 4.26
C ARG A 102 5.12 -14.37 5.23
N THR A 103 6.36 -14.62 4.79
CA THR A 103 7.58 -14.42 5.57
C THR A 103 7.80 -12.97 6.01
N ASN A 104 7.32 -11.99 5.23
CA ASN A 104 7.42 -10.56 5.55
C ASN A 104 6.30 -10.05 6.48
N ASN A 105 5.39 -10.93 6.89
CA ASN A 105 4.36 -10.59 7.86
C ASN A 105 4.93 -10.74 9.27
N SER A 106 4.85 -9.70 10.10
CA SER A 106 5.32 -9.72 11.50
C SER A 106 4.71 -10.83 12.38
N ARG A 107 3.62 -11.43 11.92
CA ARG A 107 2.98 -12.60 12.56
C ARG A 107 3.44 -13.93 11.98
N CYS A 108 4.27 -13.94 10.95
CA CYS A 108 4.80 -15.17 10.38
C CYS A 108 5.90 -15.73 11.29
N LYS A 109 5.77 -17.00 11.67
CA LYS A 109 6.74 -17.70 12.51
C LYS A 109 7.85 -18.39 11.71
N LEU A 110 7.72 -18.50 10.38
CA LEU A 110 8.69 -19.13 9.49
C LEU A 110 9.42 -18.07 8.69
N SER A 111 10.74 -18.16 8.64
CA SER A 111 11.60 -17.40 7.73
C SER A 111 11.57 -18.00 6.34
N GLU A 112 12.16 -17.32 5.34
CA GLU A 112 12.33 -17.89 3.99
C GLU A 112 13.25 -19.12 4.00
N GLU A 113 14.28 -19.11 4.84
CA GLU A 113 15.19 -20.24 5.05
C GLU A 113 14.47 -21.46 5.64
N ASP A 114 13.56 -21.22 6.61
CA ASP A 114 12.74 -22.29 7.18
C ASP A 114 11.82 -22.92 6.15
N VAL A 115 11.21 -22.09 5.29
CA VAL A 115 10.33 -22.55 4.20
C VAL A 115 11.12 -23.38 3.19
N HIS A 116 12.30 -22.91 2.80
CA HIS A 116 13.18 -23.64 1.88
C HIS A 116 13.60 -24.99 2.49
N TYR A 117 14.07 -24.99 3.74
CA TYR A 117 14.40 -26.22 4.48
C TYR A 117 13.23 -27.21 4.51
N ILE A 118 12.01 -26.74 4.79
CA ILE A 118 10.81 -27.58 4.84
C ILE A 118 10.52 -28.18 3.46
N LYS A 119 10.59 -27.40 2.39
CA LYS A 119 10.35 -27.87 1.02
C LYS A 119 11.37 -28.94 0.60
N GLU A 120 12.65 -28.79 0.95
CA GLU A 120 13.70 -29.72 0.58
C GLU A 120 13.66 -31.05 1.37
N HIS A 121 13.31 -30.98 2.65
CA HIS A 121 13.45 -32.15 3.54
C HIS A 121 12.13 -32.85 3.86
N TYR A 122 11.00 -32.29 3.42
CA TYR A 122 9.69 -32.88 3.73
C TYR A 122 9.49 -34.25 3.06
N ILE A 123 9.22 -35.27 3.89
CA ILE A 123 8.85 -36.62 3.43
C ILE A 123 7.48 -36.98 4.01
N PRO A 124 6.45 -37.23 3.17
CA PRO A 124 5.11 -37.56 3.63
C PRO A 124 5.09 -38.78 4.56
N ARG A 125 4.44 -38.66 5.71
CA ARG A 125 4.27 -39.72 6.73
C ARG A 125 5.57 -40.21 7.40
N ASP A 126 6.68 -39.54 7.17
CA ASP A 126 7.95 -39.86 7.84
C ASP A 126 7.92 -39.43 9.32
N LYS A 127 8.68 -40.19 10.17
CA LYS A 127 8.73 -39.94 11.63
C LYS A 127 9.56 -38.70 11.99
N GLU A 128 10.58 -38.37 11.20
CA GLU A 128 11.50 -37.27 11.46
C GLU A 128 11.22 -36.06 10.56
N TYR A 129 11.01 -36.29 9.26
CA TYR A 129 10.80 -35.25 8.26
C TYR A 129 9.34 -35.09 7.82
N GLY A 130 8.42 -35.76 8.50
CA GLY A 130 6.98 -35.61 8.27
C GLY A 130 6.41 -34.31 8.84
N ALA A 131 5.23 -33.93 8.37
CA ALA A 131 4.60 -32.65 8.74
C ALA A 131 4.45 -32.40 10.24
N LYS A 132 4.19 -33.46 11.05
CA LYS A 132 4.05 -33.32 12.50
C LYS A 132 5.40 -33.01 13.18
N SER A 133 6.47 -33.65 12.75
CA SER A 133 7.82 -33.48 13.32
C SER A 133 8.40 -32.12 12.93
N LEU A 134 8.27 -31.72 11.66
CA LEU A 134 8.67 -30.40 11.20
C LEU A 134 7.85 -29.29 11.89
N ALA A 135 6.54 -29.48 12.10
CA ALA A 135 5.72 -28.55 12.86
C ALA A 135 6.23 -28.32 14.29
N LYS A 136 6.64 -29.42 14.97
CA LYS A 136 7.24 -29.34 16.30
C LYS A 136 8.61 -28.65 16.26
N LYS A 137 9.47 -28.97 15.27
CA LYS A 137 10.81 -28.39 15.10
C LYS A 137 10.74 -26.86 14.93
N PHE A 138 9.81 -26.36 14.11
CA PHE A 138 9.68 -24.93 13.79
C PHE A 138 8.65 -24.19 14.67
N GLY A 139 8.02 -24.85 15.65
CA GLY A 139 7.05 -24.22 16.56
C GLY A 139 5.79 -23.70 15.88
N VAL A 140 5.35 -24.36 14.80
CA VAL A 140 4.17 -23.97 14.01
C VAL A 140 3.10 -25.05 14.03
N ALA A 141 1.89 -24.71 13.57
CA ALA A 141 0.82 -25.69 13.42
C ALA A 141 1.11 -26.67 12.27
N HIS A 142 0.66 -27.92 12.39
CA HIS A 142 0.79 -28.95 11.35
C HIS A 142 0.24 -28.48 10.00
N GLN A 143 -0.91 -27.75 10.00
CA GLN A 143 -1.49 -27.18 8.79
C GLN A 143 -0.57 -26.18 8.07
N THR A 144 0.31 -25.48 8.82
CA THR A 144 1.28 -24.56 8.26
C THR A 144 2.32 -25.31 7.41
N ILE A 145 2.82 -26.46 7.89
CA ILE A 145 3.74 -27.30 7.12
C ILE A 145 3.05 -27.84 5.87
N CYS A 146 1.82 -28.34 6.00
CA CYS A 146 1.04 -28.80 4.85
C CYS A 146 0.83 -27.69 3.80
N ALA A 147 0.56 -26.47 4.20
CA ALA A 147 0.41 -25.32 3.30
C ALA A 147 1.72 -24.97 2.58
N VAL A 148 2.86 -25.05 3.28
CA VAL A 148 4.19 -24.85 2.67
C VAL A 148 4.49 -25.91 1.62
N THR A 149 4.22 -27.18 1.92
CA THR A 149 4.54 -28.31 1.04
C THR A 149 3.58 -28.50 -0.13
N SER A 150 2.35 -27.94 -0.02
CA SER A 150 1.35 -27.96 -1.11
C SER A 150 1.42 -26.76 -2.05
N GLY A 151 2.38 -25.82 -1.85
CA GLY A 151 2.48 -24.61 -2.65
C GLY A 151 1.40 -23.54 -2.33
N GLN A 152 0.48 -23.81 -1.40
CA GLN A 152 -0.51 -22.80 -1.01
C GLN A 152 0.15 -21.65 -0.25
N ASN A 153 0.19 -20.46 -0.83
CA ASN A 153 0.69 -19.20 -0.25
C ASN A 153 2.23 -19.07 -0.08
N TRP A 154 3.03 -19.93 -0.73
CA TRP A 154 4.49 -19.95 -0.62
C TRP A 154 5.17 -20.14 -1.97
N ASP A 155 4.50 -19.80 -3.08
CA ASP A 155 5.09 -19.82 -4.42
C ASP A 155 6.04 -18.63 -4.59
N GLU A 156 7.13 -18.88 -5.29
CA GLU A 156 8.17 -17.90 -5.65
C GLU A 156 7.67 -16.81 -6.59
#